data_a801d3b16cc602a250959ee8446307d5
#
_entry.id   a801d3b16cc602a250959ee8446307d5
#
_cell.length_a   1.000
_cell.length_b   1.000
_cell.length_c   1.000
_cell.angle_alpha   90.00
_cell.angle_beta   90.00
_cell.angle_gamma   90.00
#
_symmetry.space_group_name_H-M   'P 1'
#
loop_
_entity.id
_entity.type
_entity.pdbx_description
1 polymer ?
#
loop_
_entity_poly.entity_id
_entity_poly.type
_entity_poly.pdbx_seq_one_letter_code
_entity_poly.pdbx_strand_id
1 'polypeptide(L)'
;MKKLIALLLVLVMVAGLVACAGSNDETKGNDTTNTENTADSNGDSNTGSGEPIYIGLSAKITGADAANGDRMVKAAQMAVDEVNAAGGLLGGRKVELVIQDDATDNAMAVNVANIFAGNDKISAVVGPWN
;
A
#
# COMPACT_ATOMS: atom_id res chain seq x y z
N MET A 1 -36.87 -14.64 -10.98
CA MET A 1 -35.49 -14.74 -10.45
C MET A 1 -34.95 -13.41 -9.95
N LYS A 2 -35.02 -12.29 -10.68
CA LYS A 2 -34.51 -10.99 -10.24
C LYS A 2 -35.16 -10.40 -8.97
N LYS A 3 -36.47 -10.67 -8.76
CA LYS A 3 -37.19 -10.17 -7.57
C LYS A 3 -36.89 -10.95 -6.28
N LEU A 4 -36.47 -12.20 -6.38
CA LEU A 4 -36.09 -13.05 -5.24
C LEU A 4 -34.70 -12.65 -4.67
N ILE A 5 -33.78 -12.24 -5.52
CA ILE A 5 -32.44 -11.78 -5.12
C ILE A 5 -32.52 -10.45 -4.37
N ALA A 6 -33.42 -9.54 -4.79
CA ALA A 6 -33.62 -8.26 -4.10
C ALA A 6 -34.23 -8.44 -2.69
N LEU A 7 -35.07 -9.43 -2.49
CA LEU A 7 -35.69 -9.72 -1.18
C LEU A 7 -34.67 -10.31 -0.20
N LEU A 8 -33.73 -11.11 -0.69
CA LEU A 8 -32.69 -11.75 0.12
C LEU A 8 -31.61 -10.74 0.59
N LEU A 9 -31.37 -9.70 -0.20
CA LEU A 9 -30.43 -8.61 0.15
C LEU A 9 -30.96 -7.70 1.26
N VAL A 10 -32.30 -7.51 1.34
CA VAL A 10 -32.92 -6.68 2.38
C VAL A 10 -32.93 -7.42 3.73
N LEU A 11 -33.05 -8.76 3.73
CA LEU A 11 -33.10 -9.54 4.96
C LEU A 11 -31.78 -9.60 5.72
N VAL A 12 -30.65 -9.42 5.04
CA VAL A 12 -29.30 -9.44 5.67
C VAL A 12 -28.96 -8.15 6.41
N MET A 13 -29.63 -7.03 6.09
CA MET A 13 -29.36 -5.73 6.74
C MET A 13 -30.04 -5.51 8.10
N VAL A 14 -30.96 -6.37 8.52
CA VAL A 14 -31.75 -6.14 9.76
C VAL A 14 -31.20 -6.88 10.98
N ALA A 15 -30.19 -7.74 10.84
CA ALA A 15 -29.66 -8.58 11.92
C ALA A 15 -28.44 -8.01 12.68
N GLY A 16 -28.04 -6.74 12.49
CA GLY A 16 -26.79 -6.18 12.99
C GLY A 16 -26.89 -5.12 14.10
N LEU A 17 -27.99 -5.00 14.85
CA LEU A 17 -28.14 -3.97 15.89
C LEU A 17 -28.58 -4.58 17.23
N VAL A 18 -27.71 -5.27 17.97
CA VAL A 18 -27.87 -5.48 19.43
C VAL A 18 -26.50 -5.55 20.12
N ALA A 19 -26.38 -4.68 21.10
CA ALA A 19 -25.58 -4.77 22.33
C ALA A 19 -24.13 -4.28 22.33
N CYS A 20 -23.93 -3.13 22.91
CA CYS A 20 -22.93 -2.96 23.97
C CYS A 20 -23.43 -1.91 24.96
N ALA A 21 -23.80 -2.35 26.16
CA ALA A 21 -24.07 -1.50 27.32
C ALA A 21 -23.28 -2.03 28.54
N GLY A 22 -22.54 -1.09 29.21
CA GLY A 22 -22.16 -1.18 30.64
C GLY A 22 -20.83 -1.89 30.89
N SER A 23 -19.89 -1.40 31.70
CA SER A 23 -19.98 -0.66 32.96
C SER A 23 -18.62 -0.05 33.29
N ASN A 24 -18.64 1.07 34.03
CA ASN A 24 -17.50 1.69 34.74
C ASN A 24 -17.00 0.80 35.87
N ASP A 25 -15.69 0.79 36.12
CA ASP A 25 -15.20 0.88 37.50
C ASP A 25 -13.78 1.50 37.51
N GLU A 26 -13.60 2.46 38.40
CA GLU A 26 -12.35 3.17 38.66
C GLU A 26 -11.46 2.34 39.57
N THR A 27 -10.16 2.28 39.36
CA THR A 27 -9.19 2.28 40.45
C THR A 27 -7.81 2.74 39.97
N LYS A 28 -7.30 3.67 40.73
CA LYS A 28 -6.06 4.42 40.75
C LYS A 28 -4.85 3.52 41.01
N GLY A 29 -3.74 3.75 40.29
CA GLY A 29 -2.44 3.16 40.64
C GLY A 29 -1.33 3.62 39.69
N ASN A 30 -0.53 4.54 40.23
CA ASN A 30 0.69 5.09 39.64
C ASN A 30 1.79 4.01 39.65
N ASP A 31 2.46 3.73 38.50
CA ASP A 31 3.92 3.58 38.55
C ASP A 31 4.54 3.68 37.13
N THR A 32 5.70 4.33 37.10
CA THR A 32 6.52 4.67 35.98
C THR A 32 7.39 3.47 35.58
N THR A 33 7.27 2.96 34.35
CA THR A 33 8.40 2.24 33.74
C THR A 33 8.37 2.37 32.22
N ASN A 34 9.47 2.87 31.73
CA ASN A 34 9.87 3.02 30.35
C ASN A 34 9.80 1.67 29.64
N THR A 35 9.06 1.55 28.55
CA THR A 35 9.15 0.38 27.67
C THR A 35 9.11 0.86 26.23
N GLU A 36 10.16 0.49 25.52
CA GLU A 36 10.40 0.69 24.12
C GLU A 36 9.19 0.28 23.28
N ASN A 37 8.73 1.20 22.44
CA ASN A 37 7.72 0.94 21.41
C ASN A 37 8.34 0.12 20.28
N THR A 38 8.32 -1.18 20.42
CA THR A 38 8.37 -2.07 19.25
C THR A 38 6.96 -2.08 18.65
N ALA A 39 6.76 -1.28 17.62
CA ALA A 39 5.55 -1.34 16.81
C ALA A 39 5.60 -2.63 16.01
N ASP A 40 5.08 -3.69 16.60
CA ASP A 40 4.76 -4.94 15.91
C ASP A 40 3.49 -4.69 15.09
N SER A 41 3.69 -4.22 13.85
CA SER A 41 2.63 -4.11 12.86
C SER A 41 2.37 -5.51 12.30
N ASN A 42 1.64 -6.29 13.05
CA ASN A 42 1.11 -7.57 12.58
C ASN A 42 -0.07 -7.31 11.65
N GLY A 43 0.24 -6.80 10.44
CA GLY A 43 -0.70 -6.73 9.33
C GLY A 43 -0.94 -8.14 8.81
N ASP A 44 -2.14 -8.60 8.98
CA ASP A 44 -2.65 -9.87 8.46
C ASP A 44 -2.34 -9.97 6.95
N SER A 45 -1.30 -10.74 6.64
CA SER A 45 -0.86 -10.96 5.26
C SER A 45 -1.80 -11.97 4.62
N ASN A 46 -2.85 -11.48 3.98
CA ASN A 46 -3.54 -12.25 2.96
C ASN A 46 -2.54 -12.50 1.81
N THR A 47 -1.75 -13.56 1.94
CA THR A 47 -0.76 -13.98 0.96
C THR A 47 -1.48 -14.57 -0.25
N GLY A 48 -1.77 -13.72 -1.23
CA GLY A 48 -2.08 -14.17 -2.58
C GLY A 48 -0.95 -15.09 -3.06
N SER A 49 -1.30 -16.23 -3.61
CA SER A 49 -0.32 -17.25 -4.03
C SER A 49 0.35 -16.82 -5.34
N GLY A 50 1.51 -16.21 -5.26
CA GLY A 50 2.31 -15.85 -6.43
C GLY A 50 3.43 -14.87 -6.11
N GLU A 51 4.46 -14.86 -6.97
CA GLU A 51 5.53 -13.87 -6.89
C GLU A 51 4.95 -12.45 -7.05
N PRO A 52 5.44 -11.44 -6.31
CA PRO A 52 5.00 -10.05 -6.45
C PRO A 52 5.08 -9.52 -7.88
N ILE A 53 4.27 -8.53 -8.19
CA ILE A 53 4.33 -7.77 -9.44
C ILE A 53 5.18 -6.54 -9.17
N TYR A 54 6.35 -6.47 -9.78
CA TYR A 54 7.28 -5.36 -9.60
C TYR A 54 7.01 -4.26 -10.62
N ILE A 55 6.83 -3.02 -10.12
CA ILE A 55 6.66 -1.81 -10.92
C ILE A 55 7.88 -0.92 -10.68
N GLY A 56 8.61 -0.62 -11.74
CA GLY A 56 9.70 0.37 -11.71
C GLY A 56 9.12 1.79 -11.58
N LEU A 57 9.70 2.60 -10.71
CA LEU A 57 9.39 4.03 -10.58
C LEU A 57 10.68 4.84 -10.77
N SER A 58 10.78 5.61 -11.85
CA SER A 58 11.81 6.63 -12.01
C SER A 58 11.31 7.94 -11.39
N ALA A 59 12.01 8.43 -10.38
CA ALA A 59 11.62 9.62 -9.64
C ALA A 59 12.82 10.50 -9.31
N LYS A 60 12.58 11.79 -9.20
CA LYS A 60 13.57 12.82 -8.86
C LYS A 60 13.83 12.87 -7.35
N ILE A 61 14.43 11.83 -6.77
CA ILE A 61 14.63 11.71 -5.31
C ILE A 61 15.65 12.72 -4.82
N THR A 62 16.66 12.99 -5.64
CA THR A 62 17.67 14.01 -5.37
C THR A 62 17.67 15.10 -6.45
N GLY A 63 18.50 16.13 -6.28
CA GLY A 63 18.63 17.22 -7.24
C GLY A 63 17.66 18.38 -6.98
N ALA A 64 17.54 19.26 -7.98
CA ALA A 64 16.82 20.53 -7.84
C ALA A 64 15.31 20.38 -7.60
N ASP A 65 14.74 19.25 -8.01
CA ASP A 65 13.28 19.01 -7.97
C ASP A 65 12.89 17.89 -6.99
N ALA A 66 13.73 17.56 -6.03
CA ALA A 66 13.57 16.48 -5.07
C ALA A 66 12.23 16.53 -4.29
N ALA A 67 11.72 17.74 -4.00
CA ALA A 67 10.44 17.90 -3.31
C ALA A 67 9.25 17.37 -4.12
N ASN A 68 9.31 17.44 -5.44
CA ASN A 68 8.31 16.84 -6.32
C ASN A 68 8.50 15.33 -6.44
N GLY A 69 9.75 14.87 -6.47
CA GLY A 69 10.08 13.45 -6.43
C GLY A 69 9.54 12.74 -5.19
N ASP A 70 9.70 13.34 -4.01
CA ASP A 70 9.12 12.82 -2.76
C ASP A 70 7.59 12.67 -2.84
N ARG A 71 6.90 13.64 -3.43
CA ARG A 71 5.44 13.56 -3.65
C ARG A 71 5.06 12.44 -4.62
N MET A 72 5.85 12.25 -5.69
CA MET A 72 5.64 11.15 -6.64
C MET A 72 5.77 9.78 -5.98
N VAL A 73 6.83 9.59 -5.19
CA VAL A 73 7.06 8.33 -4.46
C VAL A 73 5.92 8.06 -3.50
N LYS A 74 5.50 9.06 -2.71
CA LYS A 74 4.38 8.91 -1.77
C LYS A 74 3.06 8.60 -2.48
N ALA A 75 2.76 9.26 -3.60
CA ALA A 75 1.56 8.99 -4.37
C ALA A 75 1.56 7.58 -4.96
N ALA A 76 2.68 7.13 -5.51
CA ALA A 76 2.82 5.78 -6.03
C ALA A 76 2.68 4.73 -4.92
N GLN A 77 3.27 4.97 -3.74
CA GLN A 77 3.15 4.08 -2.59
C GLN A 77 1.70 3.99 -2.10
N MET A 78 0.98 5.11 -2.01
CA MET A 78 -0.44 5.10 -1.65
C MET A 78 -1.27 4.23 -2.61
N ALA A 79 -1.04 4.36 -3.91
CA ALA A 79 -1.76 3.56 -4.90
C ALA A 79 -1.43 2.06 -4.76
N VAL A 80 -0.18 1.72 -4.50
CA VAL A 80 0.25 0.33 -4.25
C VAL A 80 -0.37 -0.21 -2.97
N ASP A 81 -0.41 0.58 -1.90
CA ASP A 81 -1.01 0.19 -0.63
C ASP A 81 -2.51 -0.07 -0.78
N GLU A 82 -3.23 0.78 -1.52
CA GLU A 82 -4.66 0.60 -1.83
C GLU A 82 -4.91 -0.70 -2.61
N VAL A 83 -4.13 -0.96 -3.65
CA VAL A 83 -4.23 -2.19 -4.45
C VAL A 83 -3.94 -3.42 -3.58
N ASN A 84 -2.92 -3.35 -2.75
CA ASN A 84 -2.53 -4.45 -1.87
C ASN A 84 -3.55 -4.69 -0.76
N ALA A 85 -4.16 -3.63 -0.21
CA ALA A 85 -5.24 -3.72 0.77
C ALA A 85 -6.52 -4.31 0.15
N ALA A 86 -6.79 -4.02 -1.12
CA ALA A 86 -7.89 -4.62 -1.88
C ALA A 86 -7.68 -6.10 -2.25
N GLY A 87 -6.57 -6.71 -1.85
CA GLY A 87 -6.26 -8.11 -2.11
C GLY A 87 -5.23 -8.35 -3.22
N GLY A 88 -4.57 -7.30 -3.73
CA GLY A 88 -3.56 -7.40 -4.78
C GLY A 88 -4.15 -7.53 -6.19
N LEU A 89 -3.31 -7.90 -7.15
CA LEU A 89 -3.67 -8.07 -8.56
C LEU A 89 -3.51 -9.53 -9.00
N LEU A 90 -4.13 -9.87 -10.13
CA LEU A 90 -3.91 -11.14 -10.85
C LEU A 90 -3.96 -12.37 -9.92
N GLY A 91 -5.01 -12.51 -9.14
CA GLY A 91 -5.18 -13.64 -8.22
C GLY A 91 -4.54 -13.45 -6.85
N GLY A 92 -4.39 -12.21 -6.41
CA GLY A 92 -3.92 -11.87 -5.06
C GLY A 92 -2.43 -11.59 -4.95
N ARG A 93 -1.72 -11.47 -6.08
CA ARG A 93 -0.30 -11.10 -6.10
C ARG A 93 -0.13 -9.66 -5.59
N LYS A 94 0.80 -9.46 -4.68
CA LYS A 94 1.14 -8.12 -4.18
C LYS A 94 1.85 -7.32 -5.26
N VAL A 95 1.66 -6.01 -5.24
CA VAL A 95 2.42 -5.05 -6.05
C VAL A 95 3.53 -4.48 -5.20
N GLU A 96 4.73 -4.37 -5.75
CA GLU A 96 5.90 -3.77 -5.12
C GLU A 96 6.55 -2.74 -6.03
N LEU A 97 7.00 -1.62 -5.45
CA LEU A 97 7.73 -0.58 -6.17
C LEU A 97 9.24 -0.84 -6.13
N VAL A 98 9.87 -0.75 -7.28
CA VAL A 98 11.33 -0.65 -7.43
C VAL A 98 11.66 0.77 -7.83
N ILE A 99 12.13 1.57 -6.88
CA ILE A 99 12.32 3.01 -7.06
C ILE A 99 13.78 3.30 -7.43
N GLN A 100 13.97 4.12 -8.47
CA GLN A 100 15.28 4.59 -8.91
C GLN A 100 15.28 6.11 -9.02
N ASP A 101 16.39 6.71 -8.62
CA ASP A 101 16.60 8.16 -8.68
C ASP A 101 17.14 8.57 -10.05
N ASP A 102 16.45 9.45 -10.76
CA ASP A 102 16.93 10.08 -11.98
C ASP A 102 17.59 11.46 -11.74
N ALA A 103 17.58 11.92 -10.49
CA ALA A 103 18.24 13.13 -10.01
C ALA A 103 17.93 14.43 -10.81
N THR A 104 16.80 14.45 -11.54
CA THR A 104 16.47 15.53 -12.48
C THR A 104 17.52 15.66 -13.63
N ASP A 105 18.20 14.58 -13.98
CA ASP A 105 19.26 14.53 -14.98
C ASP A 105 18.90 13.56 -16.12
N ASN A 106 19.01 14.02 -17.37
CA ASN A 106 18.64 13.22 -18.52
C ASN A 106 19.53 11.98 -18.71
N ALA A 107 20.81 12.06 -18.40
CA ALA A 107 21.72 10.92 -18.52
C ALA A 107 21.42 9.89 -17.43
N MET A 108 21.10 10.34 -16.22
CA MET A 108 20.66 9.47 -15.13
C MET A 108 19.31 8.80 -15.49
N ALA A 109 18.35 9.52 -16.07
CA ALA A 109 17.08 8.96 -16.50
C ALA A 109 17.27 7.85 -17.53
N VAL A 110 18.18 8.02 -18.49
CA VAL A 110 18.53 6.96 -19.47
C VAL A 110 19.15 5.76 -18.77
N ASN A 111 20.04 5.98 -17.80
CA ASN A 111 20.63 4.90 -17.01
C ASN A 111 19.57 4.12 -16.23
N VAL A 112 18.65 4.82 -15.56
CA VAL A 112 17.50 4.20 -14.86
C VAL A 112 16.64 3.38 -15.79
N ALA A 113 16.35 3.90 -17.00
CA ALA A 113 15.60 3.15 -18.01
C ALA A 113 16.31 1.85 -18.41
N ASN A 114 17.64 1.88 -18.58
CA ASN A 114 18.42 0.69 -18.88
C ASN A 114 18.42 -0.32 -17.70
N ILE A 115 18.50 0.17 -16.46
CA ILE A 115 18.39 -0.69 -15.26
C ILE A 115 17.06 -1.43 -15.26
N PHE A 116 15.95 -0.74 -15.51
CA PHE A 116 14.64 -1.37 -15.56
C PHE A 116 14.49 -2.33 -16.75
N ALA A 117 14.97 -1.95 -17.92
CA ALA A 117 14.92 -2.79 -19.11
C ALA A 117 15.76 -4.07 -18.99
N GLY A 118 16.83 -4.03 -18.21
CA GLY A 118 17.68 -5.19 -17.93
C GLY A 118 17.20 -6.08 -16.77
N ASN A 119 16.08 -5.75 -16.13
CA ASN A 119 15.53 -6.51 -15.02
C ASN A 119 14.23 -7.24 -15.43
N ASP A 120 14.34 -8.52 -15.71
CA ASP A 120 13.22 -9.38 -16.16
C ASP A 120 12.06 -9.46 -15.17
N LYS A 121 12.25 -9.04 -13.91
CA LYS A 121 11.19 -9.02 -12.91
C LYS A 121 10.29 -7.79 -13.02
N ILE A 122 10.74 -6.71 -13.64
CA ILE A 122 9.97 -5.48 -13.79
C ILE A 122 8.88 -5.68 -14.85
N SER A 123 7.63 -5.61 -14.43
CA SER A 123 6.47 -5.81 -15.28
C SER A 123 6.07 -4.55 -16.03
N ALA A 124 6.29 -3.38 -15.44
CA ALA A 124 5.99 -2.07 -16.03
C ALA A 124 6.83 -0.98 -15.36
N VAL A 125 6.94 0.18 -16.01
CA VAL A 125 7.68 1.34 -15.49
C VAL A 125 6.78 2.57 -15.51
N VAL A 126 6.85 3.37 -14.44
CA VAL A 126 6.19 4.66 -14.30
C VAL A 126 7.26 5.76 -14.21
N GLY A 127 7.07 6.86 -14.94
CA GLY A 127 8.05 7.95 -15.04
C GLY A 127 8.97 7.80 -16.25
N PRO A 128 10.01 8.66 -16.42
CA PRO A 128 10.27 9.85 -15.63
C PRO A 128 9.20 10.95 -15.84
N TRP A 129 9.05 11.83 -14.86
CA TRP A 129 8.28 13.06 -15.01
C TRP A 129 9.23 14.24 -15.23
N ASN A 130 9.15 14.85 -16.40
CA ASN A 130 9.97 16.01 -16.78
C ASN A 130 9.08 17.23 -16.97
#